data_ace158327e297d371319ef14087e0f12
#
_entry.id   ace158327e297d371319ef14087e0f12
#
_cell.length_a   1.000
_cell.length_b   1.000
_cell.length_c   1.000
_cell.angle_alpha   90.00
_cell.angle_beta   90.00
_cell.angle_gamma   90.00
#
_symmetry.space_group_name_H-M   'P 1'
#
loop_
_entity.id
_entity.type
_entity.pdbx_description
1 polymer ?
#
loop_
_entity_poly.entity_id
_entity_poly.type
_entity_poly.pdbx_seq_one_letter_code
_entity_poly.pdbx_strand_id
1 'polypeptide(L)'
;ELQQFINTFNFKADELDALGKLFEAIGQIKDPMVIPFLERNYKKDNLNPIVQLAILKGLTHQESKQAYKKIMELLEYDLPLSESKYEISSLFSHFYRDPKNSAELFPEIYQFYSIKEYHDPIVNLSSILFDKDLINPKKLSQYKKMVLTNAKLEYKRLASWKNKQNIKASDEDDYYDEDEAPIEDLISYYTILIPFKAEKEIAQLFKKAADLNIDDLDLAFAEVQLEKNNQVDKVTMDKILANPKIEFIGFLMLHHMKDNSFLSKHDDKDIALAAEIYAEDIKEKKESLIFYDSKEVRFNGKKIVYYFFKKTNIEENSYNSNQQKMSCMAFITENGKLNIKEFCKINSKAYLEEKEIDALIKSMIDESLNDNHRRASYGKIKNNGNLYEDLYLEEY
;
A
#
# COMPACT_ATOMS: atom_id res chain seq x y z
N GLU A 1 -11.44 -1.77 46.47
CA GLU A 1 -12.54 -0.80 46.22
C GLU A 1 -13.05 -0.90 44.78
N LEU A 2 -12.21 -0.77 43.74
CA LEU A 2 -12.63 -0.84 42.32
C LEU A 2 -13.30 -2.18 41.98
N GLN A 3 -12.72 -3.32 42.40
CA GLN A 3 -13.31 -4.63 42.19
C GLN A 3 -14.68 -4.79 42.92
N GLN A 4 -14.79 -4.18 44.09
CA GLN A 4 -16.06 -4.18 44.85
C GLN A 4 -17.11 -3.34 44.11
N PHE A 5 -16.73 -2.19 43.59
CA PHE A 5 -17.58 -1.34 42.74
C PHE A 5 -18.08 -2.09 41.51
N ILE A 6 -17.18 -2.70 40.72
CA ILE A 6 -17.55 -3.48 39.54
C ILE A 6 -18.46 -4.66 39.87
N ASN A 7 -18.29 -5.30 41.02
CA ASN A 7 -19.10 -6.43 41.45
C ASN A 7 -20.48 -6.05 41.97
N THR A 8 -20.65 -4.83 42.50
CA THR A 8 -21.90 -4.34 43.09
C THR A 8 -22.76 -3.54 42.12
N PHE A 9 -22.16 -3.04 41.03
CA PHE A 9 -22.87 -2.28 40.03
C PHE A 9 -23.53 -3.20 39.01
N ASN A 10 -24.84 -3.11 38.86
CA ASN A 10 -25.60 -3.85 37.88
C ASN A 10 -25.71 -2.96 36.63
N PHE A 11 -24.70 -3.03 35.75
CA PHE A 11 -24.64 -2.23 34.53
C PHE A 11 -25.80 -2.56 33.59
N LYS A 12 -26.57 -1.55 33.22
CA LYS A 12 -27.58 -1.64 32.17
C LYS A 12 -26.92 -1.69 30.78
N ALA A 13 -27.69 -2.05 29.76
CA ALA A 13 -27.17 -2.16 28.39
C ALA A 13 -26.53 -0.86 27.89
N ASP A 14 -27.08 0.30 28.25
CA ASP A 14 -26.57 1.63 27.93
C ASP A 14 -25.30 2.04 28.71
N GLU A 15 -24.95 1.31 29.76
CA GLU A 15 -23.78 1.53 30.60
C GLU A 15 -22.59 0.62 30.21
N LEU A 16 -22.79 -0.35 29.31
CA LEU A 16 -21.74 -1.31 28.88
C LEU A 16 -20.55 -0.60 28.21
N ASP A 17 -20.81 0.45 27.43
CA ASP A 17 -19.74 1.26 26.81
C ASP A 17 -18.88 1.98 27.87
N ALA A 18 -19.52 2.53 28.90
CA ALA A 18 -18.82 3.18 30.02
C ALA A 18 -17.96 2.17 30.80
N LEU A 19 -18.48 0.95 31.03
CA LEU A 19 -17.72 -0.13 31.65
C LEU A 19 -16.55 -0.57 30.78
N GLY A 20 -16.74 -0.67 29.45
CA GLY A 20 -15.68 -0.96 28.50
C GLY A 20 -14.55 0.07 28.57
N LYS A 21 -14.88 1.36 28.48
CA LYS A 21 -13.93 2.47 28.63
C LYS A 21 -13.19 2.46 29.97
N LEU A 22 -13.86 2.04 31.05
CA LEU A 22 -13.21 1.88 32.35
C LEU A 22 -12.13 0.78 32.30
N PHE A 23 -12.40 -0.38 31.68
CA PHE A 23 -11.40 -1.44 31.54
C PHE A 23 -10.23 -1.03 30.64
N GLU A 24 -10.47 -0.32 29.56
CA GLU A 24 -9.42 0.24 28.71
C GLU A 24 -8.55 1.24 29.51
N ALA A 25 -9.17 2.13 30.28
CA ALA A 25 -8.45 3.10 31.13
C ALA A 25 -7.62 2.41 32.22
N ILE A 26 -8.15 1.36 32.85
CA ILE A 26 -7.40 0.54 33.82
C ILE A 26 -6.18 -0.09 33.14
N GLY A 27 -6.33 -0.53 31.91
CA GLY A 27 -5.23 -1.09 31.11
C GLY A 27 -4.06 -0.13 30.90
N GLN A 28 -4.28 1.17 30.94
CA GLN A 28 -3.21 2.19 30.83
C GLN A 28 -2.35 2.31 32.09
N ILE A 29 -2.81 1.79 33.21
CA ILE A 29 -2.07 1.81 34.48
C ILE A 29 -0.96 0.77 34.42
N LYS A 30 0.29 1.21 34.47
CA LYS A 30 1.47 0.33 34.42
C LYS A 30 1.76 -0.29 35.80
N ASP A 31 0.85 -1.16 36.26
CA ASP A 31 0.94 -1.89 37.55
C ASP A 31 0.86 -3.41 37.28
N PRO A 32 1.75 -4.23 37.83
CA PRO A 32 1.70 -5.70 37.69
C PRO A 32 0.36 -6.34 38.05
N MET A 33 -0.43 -5.69 38.91
CA MET A 33 -1.74 -6.20 39.34
C MET A 33 -2.85 -5.99 38.30
N VAL A 34 -2.60 -5.19 37.25
CA VAL A 34 -3.60 -4.89 36.22
C VAL A 34 -3.92 -6.15 35.39
N ILE A 35 -2.92 -6.89 34.97
CA ILE A 35 -3.12 -8.11 34.15
C ILE A 35 -4.01 -9.12 34.91
N PRO A 36 -3.69 -9.54 36.15
CA PRO A 36 -4.55 -10.44 36.90
C PRO A 36 -5.96 -9.88 37.20
N PHE A 37 -6.06 -8.55 37.35
CA PHE A 37 -7.34 -7.89 37.54
C PHE A 37 -8.22 -8.01 36.28
N LEU A 38 -7.69 -7.69 35.12
CA LEU A 38 -8.39 -7.77 33.83
C LEU A 38 -8.77 -9.22 33.51
N GLU A 39 -7.85 -10.18 33.69
CA GLU A 39 -8.10 -11.61 33.50
C GLU A 39 -9.29 -12.08 34.35
N ARG A 40 -9.33 -11.72 35.62
CA ARG A 40 -10.40 -12.15 36.55
C ARG A 40 -11.76 -11.59 36.14
N ASN A 41 -11.79 -10.36 35.60
CA ASN A 41 -13.02 -9.76 35.12
C ASN A 41 -13.47 -10.35 33.78
N TYR A 42 -12.56 -10.72 32.89
CA TYR A 42 -12.87 -11.41 31.63
C TYR A 42 -13.55 -12.78 31.86
N LYS A 43 -13.10 -13.51 32.85
CA LYS A 43 -13.59 -14.86 33.18
C LYS A 43 -14.88 -14.87 33.99
N LYS A 44 -15.59 -13.74 34.12
CA LYS A 44 -16.91 -13.71 34.74
C LYS A 44 -17.95 -14.33 33.83
N ASP A 45 -18.85 -15.11 34.44
CA ASP A 45 -19.95 -15.75 33.73
C ASP A 45 -20.83 -14.71 33.00
N ASN A 46 -21.23 -15.03 31.76
CA ASN A 46 -22.12 -14.22 30.95
C ASN A 46 -21.66 -12.77 30.71
N LEU A 47 -20.34 -12.54 30.60
CA LEU A 47 -19.82 -11.22 30.27
C LEU A 47 -20.18 -10.85 28.83
N ASN A 48 -20.66 -9.61 28.64
CA ASN A 48 -21.00 -9.13 27.30
C ASN A 48 -19.75 -9.08 26.40
N PRO A 49 -19.83 -9.54 25.12
CA PRO A 49 -18.68 -9.55 24.20
C PRO A 49 -18.00 -8.18 24.01
N ILE A 50 -18.75 -7.07 24.04
CA ILE A 50 -18.18 -5.71 23.95
C ILE A 50 -17.26 -5.44 25.14
N VAL A 51 -17.68 -5.86 26.34
CA VAL A 51 -16.86 -5.70 27.56
C VAL A 51 -15.64 -6.61 27.53
N GLN A 52 -15.79 -7.85 27.01
CA GLN A 52 -14.67 -8.76 26.79
C GLN A 52 -13.63 -8.13 25.86
N LEU A 53 -14.06 -7.58 24.73
CA LEU A 53 -13.18 -6.89 23.79
C LEU A 53 -12.48 -5.68 24.42
N ALA A 54 -13.19 -4.89 25.22
CA ALA A 54 -12.60 -3.75 25.94
C ALA A 54 -11.55 -4.20 26.98
N ILE A 55 -11.77 -5.32 27.66
CA ILE A 55 -10.75 -5.92 28.55
C ILE A 55 -9.51 -6.35 27.79
N LEU A 56 -9.68 -6.98 26.60
CA LEU A 56 -8.55 -7.35 25.72
C LEU A 56 -7.80 -6.11 25.24
N LYS A 57 -8.50 -5.04 24.83
CA LYS A 57 -7.88 -3.74 24.48
C LYS A 57 -7.12 -3.17 25.69
N GLY A 58 -7.69 -3.25 26.90
CA GLY A 58 -7.00 -2.85 28.14
C GLY A 58 -5.69 -3.61 28.34
N LEU A 59 -5.67 -4.91 28.05
CA LEU A 59 -4.44 -5.71 28.14
C LEU A 59 -3.38 -5.28 27.11
N THR A 60 -3.75 -4.84 25.90
CA THR A 60 -2.78 -4.35 24.90
C THR A 60 -2.01 -3.13 25.42
N HIS A 61 -2.65 -2.27 26.21
CA HIS A 61 -1.98 -1.11 26.77
C HIS A 61 -0.85 -1.44 27.76
N GLN A 62 -0.74 -2.71 28.21
CA GLN A 62 0.40 -3.14 29.01
C GLN A 62 1.69 -3.28 28.20
N GLU A 63 1.61 -3.33 26.88
CA GLU A 63 2.74 -3.35 25.91
C GLU A 63 3.82 -4.38 26.29
N SER A 64 3.38 -5.57 26.68
CA SER A 64 4.28 -6.63 27.16
C SER A 64 3.93 -7.99 26.59
N LYS A 65 4.94 -8.81 26.33
CA LYS A 65 4.73 -10.21 25.90
C LYS A 65 3.81 -11.00 26.84
N GLN A 66 3.90 -10.73 28.16
CA GLN A 66 3.05 -11.40 29.14
C GLN A 66 1.57 -11.03 28.92
N ALA A 67 1.28 -9.78 28.63
CA ALA A 67 -0.09 -9.34 28.34
C ALA A 67 -0.64 -10.00 27.06
N TYR A 68 0.16 -10.05 25.99
CA TYR A 68 -0.26 -10.69 24.73
C TYR A 68 -0.45 -12.20 24.86
N LYS A 69 0.41 -12.91 25.59
CA LYS A 69 0.16 -14.32 25.95
C LYS A 69 -1.14 -14.48 26.71
N LYS A 70 -1.42 -13.56 27.65
CA LYS A 70 -2.67 -13.59 28.41
C LYS A 70 -3.88 -13.32 27.50
N ILE A 71 -3.76 -12.37 26.54
CA ILE A 71 -4.80 -12.15 25.53
C ILE A 71 -5.10 -13.46 24.79
N MET A 72 -4.06 -14.20 24.35
CA MET A 72 -4.25 -15.45 23.65
C MET A 72 -4.97 -16.49 24.51
N GLU A 73 -4.55 -16.67 25.79
CA GLU A 73 -5.21 -17.56 26.73
C GLU A 73 -6.69 -17.20 26.97
N LEU A 74 -7.02 -15.91 26.97
CA LEU A 74 -8.40 -15.43 27.16
C LEU A 74 -9.25 -15.65 25.92
N LEU A 75 -8.71 -15.43 24.73
CA LEU A 75 -9.38 -15.73 23.45
C LEU A 75 -9.67 -17.24 23.33
N GLU A 76 -8.76 -18.10 23.80
CA GLU A 76 -8.98 -19.55 23.84
C GLU A 76 -10.02 -19.98 24.89
N TYR A 77 -10.11 -19.26 26.00
CA TYR A 77 -11.06 -19.54 27.06
C TYR A 77 -12.50 -19.22 26.65
N ASP A 78 -12.72 -18.02 26.08
CA ASP A 78 -14.04 -17.55 25.64
C ASP A 78 -13.84 -16.48 24.55
N LEU A 79 -14.13 -16.86 23.30
CA LEU A 79 -13.92 -15.97 22.16
C LEU A 79 -15.07 -14.96 22.05
N PRO A 80 -14.80 -13.64 22.13
CA PRO A 80 -15.86 -12.65 21.97
C PRO A 80 -16.40 -12.66 20.54
N LEU A 81 -17.67 -13.02 20.39
CA LEU A 81 -18.39 -12.94 19.13
C LEU A 81 -19.28 -11.70 19.18
N SER A 82 -18.91 -10.68 18.42
CA SER A 82 -19.70 -9.45 18.27
C SER A 82 -20.33 -9.41 16.89
N GLU A 83 -21.61 -9.07 16.82
CA GLU A 83 -22.28 -8.79 15.55
C GLU A 83 -21.67 -7.57 14.84
N SER A 84 -20.99 -6.71 15.59
CA SER A 84 -20.28 -5.55 15.08
C SER A 84 -18.84 -5.92 14.67
N LYS A 85 -18.61 -6.02 13.36
CA LYS A 85 -17.25 -6.16 12.82
C LYS A 85 -16.30 -5.06 13.31
N TYR A 86 -16.83 -3.87 13.60
CA TYR A 86 -16.06 -2.71 14.06
C TYR A 86 -15.33 -2.98 15.37
N GLU A 87 -15.96 -3.67 16.31
CA GLU A 87 -15.38 -3.92 17.64
C GLU A 87 -14.16 -4.85 17.57
N ILE A 88 -14.24 -5.90 16.76
CA ILE A 88 -13.12 -6.83 16.55
C ILE A 88 -12.01 -6.15 15.77
N SER A 89 -12.33 -5.41 14.70
CA SER A 89 -11.35 -4.63 13.96
C SER A 89 -10.64 -3.59 14.85
N SER A 90 -11.38 -2.98 15.78
CA SER A 90 -10.81 -2.05 16.76
C SER A 90 -9.80 -2.73 17.69
N LEU A 91 -10.06 -3.96 18.16
CA LEU A 91 -9.07 -4.74 18.94
C LEU A 91 -7.80 -5.00 18.09
N PHE A 92 -7.98 -5.43 16.84
CA PHE A 92 -6.85 -5.72 15.97
C PHE A 92 -6.04 -4.46 15.61
N SER A 93 -6.67 -3.28 15.55
CA SER A 93 -5.94 -2.01 15.40
C SER A 93 -4.91 -1.78 16.51
N HIS A 94 -5.16 -2.25 17.72
CA HIS A 94 -4.16 -2.24 18.78
C HIS A 94 -3.02 -3.22 18.51
N PHE A 95 -3.31 -4.41 17.98
CA PHE A 95 -2.27 -5.38 17.60
C PHE A 95 -1.39 -4.85 16.48
N TYR A 96 -1.95 -4.14 15.49
CA TYR A 96 -1.19 -3.52 14.39
C TYR A 96 -0.23 -2.43 14.88
N ARG A 97 -0.60 -1.69 15.92
CA ARG A 97 0.24 -0.64 16.52
C ARG A 97 1.41 -1.19 17.35
N ASP A 98 1.26 -2.39 17.91
CA ASP A 98 2.30 -3.07 18.68
C ASP A 98 2.67 -4.44 18.08
N PRO A 99 3.20 -4.48 16.86
CA PRO A 99 3.43 -5.73 16.14
C PRO A 99 4.47 -6.61 16.86
N LYS A 100 5.45 -6.00 17.54
CA LYS A 100 6.50 -6.74 18.26
C LYS A 100 5.94 -7.67 19.34
N ASN A 101 5.01 -7.18 20.15
CA ASN A 101 4.38 -8.00 21.20
C ASN A 101 3.25 -8.87 20.63
N SER A 102 2.55 -8.39 19.58
CA SER A 102 1.50 -9.16 18.89
C SER A 102 2.01 -10.44 18.24
N ALA A 103 3.30 -10.53 17.94
CA ALA A 103 3.93 -11.78 17.49
C ALA A 103 3.76 -12.94 18.50
N GLU A 104 3.50 -12.66 19.76
CA GLU A 104 3.20 -13.68 20.80
C GLU A 104 1.82 -14.34 20.61
N LEU A 105 0.93 -13.80 19.76
CA LEU A 105 -0.34 -14.41 19.40
C LEU A 105 -0.18 -15.55 18.36
N PHE A 106 0.97 -15.66 17.73
CA PHE A 106 1.24 -16.58 16.63
C PHE A 106 2.01 -17.83 17.08
N PRO A 107 1.67 -19.01 16.52
CA PRO A 107 0.68 -19.23 15.44
C PRO A 107 -0.75 -19.47 15.94
N GLU A 108 -0.99 -19.48 17.24
CA GLU A 108 -2.22 -19.97 17.89
C GLU A 108 -3.46 -19.16 17.45
N ILE A 109 -3.34 -17.87 17.15
CA ILE A 109 -4.46 -17.02 16.71
C ILE A 109 -5.13 -17.54 15.44
N TYR A 110 -4.42 -18.32 14.62
CA TYR A 110 -4.98 -18.91 13.40
C TYR A 110 -6.08 -19.94 13.65
N GLN A 111 -6.26 -20.45 14.86
CA GLN A 111 -7.39 -21.32 15.18
C GLN A 111 -8.74 -20.61 14.97
N PHE A 112 -8.76 -19.27 15.09
CA PHE A 112 -9.95 -18.45 14.92
C PHE A 112 -10.17 -17.97 13.48
N TYR A 113 -9.27 -18.33 12.58
CA TYR A 113 -9.27 -17.86 11.19
C TYR A 113 -10.54 -18.25 10.39
N SER A 114 -11.18 -19.39 10.73
CA SER A 114 -12.43 -19.82 10.09
C SER A 114 -13.65 -19.03 10.53
N ILE A 115 -13.52 -18.20 11.56
CA ILE A 115 -14.58 -17.37 12.11
C ILE A 115 -14.58 -16.07 11.32
N LYS A 116 -15.71 -15.79 10.67
CA LYS A 116 -15.83 -14.71 9.66
C LYS A 116 -15.35 -13.35 10.17
N GLU A 117 -15.67 -13.03 11.42
CA GLU A 117 -15.36 -11.75 12.05
C GLU A 117 -13.86 -11.57 12.33
N TYR A 118 -13.13 -12.68 12.48
CA TYR A 118 -11.69 -12.71 12.80
C TYR A 118 -10.82 -12.93 11.56
N HIS A 119 -11.42 -13.32 10.43
CA HIS A 119 -10.71 -13.72 9.22
C HIS A 119 -9.79 -12.62 8.69
N ASP A 120 -10.38 -11.50 8.23
CA ASP A 120 -9.62 -10.39 7.64
C ASP A 120 -8.62 -9.78 8.65
N PRO A 121 -9.01 -9.50 9.92
CA PRO A 121 -8.07 -9.03 10.92
C PRO A 121 -6.85 -9.92 11.15
N ILE A 122 -7.01 -11.26 11.15
CA ILE A 122 -5.88 -12.20 11.30
C ILE A 122 -4.98 -12.17 10.08
N VAL A 123 -5.54 -12.08 8.87
CA VAL A 123 -4.77 -11.97 7.62
C VAL A 123 -3.91 -10.71 7.63
N ASN A 124 -4.52 -9.57 7.92
CA ASN A 124 -3.82 -8.28 7.95
C ASN A 124 -2.72 -8.26 9.03
N LEU A 125 -3.01 -8.76 10.24
CA LEU A 125 -1.99 -8.87 11.28
C LEU A 125 -0.84 -9.77 10.83
N SER A 126 -1.15 -10.89 10.17
CA SER A 126 -0.13 -11.80 9.65
C SER A 126 0.78 -11.11 8.64
N SER A 127 0.19 -10.40 7.68
CA SER A 127 0.94 -9.64 6.68
C SER A 127 1.91 -8.66 7.36
N ILE A 128 1.42 -7.81 8.26
CA ILE A 128 2.24 -6.84 9.01
C ILE A 128 3.39 -7.52 9.77
N LEU A 129 3.13 -8.67 10.40
CA LEU A 129 4.16 -9.37 11.18
C LEU A 129 5.21 -10.06 10.29
N PHE A 130 4.80 -10.54 9.12
CA PHE A 130 5.72 -11.07 8.12
C PHE A 130 6.56 -9.95 7.51
N ASP A 131 5.97 -8.82 7.16
CA ASP A 131 6.69 -7.68 6.59
C ASP A 131 7.78 -7.18 7.53
N LYS A 132 7.51 -7.19 8.82
CA LYS A 132 8.48 -6.80 9.86
C LYS A 132 9.41 -7.93 10.33
N ASP A 133 9.38 -9.10 9.69
CA ASP A 133 10.17 -10.28 10.06
C ASP A 133 10.03 -10.73 11.54
N LEU A 134 8.86 -10.45 12.13
CA LEU A 134 8.58 -10.77 13.54
C LEU A 134 8.11 -12.20 13.76
N ILE A 135 7.61 -12.87 12.72
CA ILE A 135 7.18 -14.26 12.78
C ILE A 135 7.89 -15.11 11.71
N ASN A 136 8.18 -16.35 12.07
CA ASN A 136 8.78 -17.29 11.12
C ASN A 136 7.68 -17.95 10.27
N PRO A 137 7.69 -17.80 8.93
CA PRO A 137 6.70 -18.41 8.04
C PRO A 137 6.54 -19.92 8.24
N LYS A 138 7.60 -20.64 8.57
CA LYS A 138 7.54 -22.09 8.81
C LYS A 138 6.60 -22.48 9.95
N LYS A 139 6.40 -21.61 10.93
CA LYS A 139 5.42 -21.84 12.00
C LYS A 139 3.99 -21.90 11.49
N LEU A 140 3.70 -21.28 10.33
CA LEU A 140 2.38 -21.31 9.70
C LEU A 140 2.17 -22.52 8.78
N SER A 141 3.12 -23.44 8.68
CA SER A 141 3.01 -24.59 7.78
C SER A 141 1.74 -25.43 8.01
N GLN A 142 1.27 -25.53 9.25
CA GLN A 142 0.02 -26.24 9.59
C GLN A 142 -1.23 -25.52 9.07
N TYR A 143 -1.19 -24.20 8.91
CA TYR A 143 -2.31 -23.40 8.42
C TYR A 143 -2.22 -23.10 6.92
N LYS A 144 -1.08 -23.41 6.28
CA LYS A 144 -0.80 -23.10 4.87
C LYS A 144 -1.93 -23.53 3.93
N LYS A 145 -2.49 -24.72 4.12
CA LYS A 145 -3.57 -25.22 3.26
C LYS A 145 -4.82 -24.35 3.36
N MET A 146 -5.15 -23.89 4.56
CA MET A 146 -6.30 -23.01 4.80
C MET A 146 -6.06 -21.64 4.18
N VAL A 147 -4.89 -21.03 4.43
CA VAL A 147 -4.46 -19.77 3.82
C VAL A 147 -4.52 -19.83 2.30
N LEU A 148 -4.00 -20.91 1.69
CA LEU A 148 -4.05 -21.10 0.23
C LEU A 148 -5.49 -21.27 -0.29
N THR A 149 -6.37 -21.93 0.48
CA THR A 149 -7.76 -22.07 0.08
C THR A 149 -8.45 -20.71 0.00
N ASN A 150 -8.21 -19.83 0.97
CA ASN A 150 -8.80 -18.51 1.00
C ASN A 150 -8.17 -17.57 -0.03
N ALA A 151 -6.85 -17.62 -0.22
CA ALA A 151 -6.20 -16.92 -1.32
C ALA A 151 -6.83 -17.28 -2.69
N LYS A 152 -7.22 -18.55 -2.88
CA LYS A 152 -7.95 -18.98 -4.10
C LYS A 152 -9.37 -18.40 -4.18
N LEU A 153 -10.03 -18.16 -3.05
CA LEU A 153 -11.35 -17.51 -3.04
C LEU A 153 -11.22 -16.03 -3.40
N GLU A 154 -10.24 -15.33 -2.82
CA GLU A 154 -9.97 -13.93 -3.14
C GLU A 154 -9.54 -13.74 -4.59
N TYR A 155 -8.70 -14.63 -5.11
CA TYR A 155 -8.41 -14.64 -6.55
C TYR A 155 -9.69 -14.75 -7.41
N LYS A 156 -10.64 -15.63 -7.06
CA LYS A 156 -11.89 -15.77 -7.80
C LYS A 156 -12.74 -14.49 -7.71
N ARG A 157 -12.77 -13.85 -6.53
CA ARG A 157 -13.47 -12.57 -6.31
C ARG A 157 -12.88 -11.50 -7.23
N LEU A 158 -11.56 -11.37 -7.23
CA LEU A 158 -10.84 -10.40 -8.06
C LEU A 158 -11.02 -10.69 -9.56
N ALA A 159 -10.94 -11.95 -9.99
CA ALA A 159 -11.19 -12.33 -11.38
C ALA A 159 -12.63 -12.03 -11.83
N SER A 160 -13.61 -12.21 -10.94
CA SER A 160 -15.01 -11.85 -11.20
C SER A 160 -15.18 -10.34 -11.32
N TRP A 161 -14.54 -9.56 -10.45
CA TRP A 161 -14.52 -8.10 -10.52
C TRP A 161 -13.93 -7.62 -11.85
N LYS A 162 -12.75 -8.12 -12.24
CA LYS A 162 -12.10 -7.76 -13.51
C LYS A 162 -12.98 -8.05 -14.73
N ASN A 163 -13.66 -9.22 -14.73
CA ASN A 163 -14.58 -9.55 -15.81
C ASN A 163 -15.77 -8.57 -15.89
N LYS A 164 -16.31 -8.14 -14.75
CA LYS A 164 -17.38 -7.13 -14.72
C LYS A 164 -16.90 -5.79 -15.27
N GLN A 165 -15.68 -5.35 -14.91
CA GLN A 165 -15.11 -4.11 -15.45
C GLN A 165 -14.93 -4.18 -16.97
N ASN A 166 -14.45 -5.32 -17.49
CA ASN A 166 -14.31 -5.51 -18.95
C ASN A 166 -15.65 -5.46 -19.69
N ILE A 167 -16.75 -5.92 -19.08
CA ILE A 167 -18.11 -5.84 -19.66
C ILE A 167 -18.60 -4.40 -19.62
N LYS A 168 -18.44 -3.70 -18.49
CA LYS A 168 -18.82 -2.29 -18.35
C LYS A 168 -18.09 -1.39 -19.35
N ALA A 169 -16.81 -1.59 -19.55
CA ALA A 169 -16.01 -0.83 -20.51
C ALA A 169 -16.47 -1.00 -21.98
N SER A 170 -17.32 -1.99 -22.28
CA SER A 170 -17.93 -2.18 -23.61
C SER A 170 -19.25 -1.43 -23.80
N ASP A 171 -19.86 -0.92 -22.73
CA ASP A 171 -21.12 -0.17 -22.77
C ASP A 171 -20.80 1.33 -22.63
N GLU A 172 -20.86 2.08 -23.73
CA GLU A 172 -20.38 3.47 -23.86
C GLU A 172 -21.13 4.52 -23.01
N ASP A 173 -22.21 4.17 -22.30
CA ASP A 173 -23.14 5.16 -21.73
C ASP A 173 -23.07 5.36 -20.20
N ASP A 174 -22.21 4.65 -19.47
CA ASP A 174 -22.20 4.74 -18.01
C ASP A 174 -20.94 5.41 -17.45
N TYR A 175 -21.12 6.61 -16.91
CA TYR A 175 -20.14 7.31 -16.07
C TYR A 175 -20.05 6.56 -14.73
N TYR A 176 -19.14 5.60 -14.63
CA TYR A 176 -18.97 4.80 -13.43
C TYR A 176 -17.85 5.34 -12.55
N ASP A 177 -18.14 5.46 -11.26
CA ASP A 177 -17.12 5.37 -10.23
C ASP A 177 -16.27 4.12 -10.52
N GLU A 178 -14.99 4.30 -10.80
CA GLU A 178 -14.02 3.20 -10.89
C GLU A 178 -13.89 2.61 -9.48
N ASP A 179 -14.74 1.64 -9.14
CA ASP A 179 -14.57 0.87 -7.91
C ASP A 179 -13.13 0.33 -7.92
N GLU A 180 -12.33 0.73 -6.95
CA GLU A 180 -10.96 0.24 -6.79
C GLU A 180 -10.92 -1.29 -6.80
N ALA A 181 -9.89 -1.85 -7.42
CA ALA A 181 -9.73 -3.30 -7.47
C ALA A 181 -9.57 -3.86 -6.04
N PRO A 182 -10.37 -4.86 -5.63
CA PRO A 182 -10.29 -5.43 -4.27
C PRO A 182 -9.07 -6.36 -4.15
N ILE A 183 -7.87 -5.78 -4.20
CA ILE A 183 -6.58 -6.51 -4.24
C ILE A 183 -5.96 -6.75 -2.87
N GLU A 184 -6.31 -5.97 -1.84
CA GLU A 184 -5.67 -5.94 -0.53
C GLU A 184 -5.54 -7.31 0.13
N ASP A 185 -6.65 -8.05 0.20
CA ASP A 185 -6.66 -9.39 0.80
C ASP A 185 -5.74 -10.35 0.03
N LEU A 186 -5.74 -10.28 -1.30
CA LEU A 186 -4.90 -11.15 -2.11
C LEU A 186 -3.40 -10.82 -1.94
N ILE A 187 -3.06 -9.54 -1.78
CA ILE A 187 -1.70 -9.09 -1.48
C ILE A 187 -1.26 -9.62 -0.10
N SER A 188 -2.12 -9.50 0.91
CA SER A 188 -1.84 -10.04 2.25
C SER A 188 -1.59 -11.55 2.21
N TYR A 189 -2.38 -12.31 1.44
CA TYR A 189 -2.13 -13.74 1.23
C TYR A 189 -0.84 -14.00 0.45
N TYR A 190 -0.50 -13.17 -0.53
CA TYR A 190 0.75 -13.28 -1.25
C TYR A 190 1.93 -13.14 -0.30
N THR A 191 1.92 -12.11 0.53
CA THR A 191 2.95 -11.87 1.55
C THR A 191 3.16 -13.09 2.45
N ILE A 192 2.06 -13.68 2.95
CA ILE A 192 2.13 -14.86 3.82
C ILE A 192 2.63 -16.12 3.07
N LEU A 193 2.30 -16.26 1.80
CA LEU A 193 2.59 -17.45 1.01
C LEU A 193 3.91 -17.37 0.21
N ILE A 194 4.51 -16.18 0.05
CA ILE A 194 5.74 -16.00 -0.73
C ILE A 194 6.91 -16.92 -0.30
N PRO A 195 7.10 -17.26 1.00
CA PRO A 195 8.12 -18.21 1.41
C PRO A 195 7.92 -19.63 0.88
N PHE A 196 6.70 -19.93 0.40
CA PHE A 196 6.30 -21.22 -0.15
C PHE A 196 6.10 -21.16 -1.68
N LYS A 197 6.53 -20.08 -2.34
CA LYS A 197 6.29 -19.84 -3.78
C LYS A 197 6.83 -20.92 -4.72
N ALA A 198 7.79 -21.74 -4.26
CA ALA A 198 8.28 -22.88 -5.04
C ALA A 198 7.28 -24.04 -5.13
N GLU A 199 6.24 -24.07 -4.30
CA GLU A 199 5.20 -25.08 -4.34
C GLU A 199 4.26 -24.83 -5.51
N LYS A 200 4.03 -25.89 -6.33
CA LYS A 200 3.32 -25.81 -7.60
C LYS A 200 1.96 -25.11 -7.51
N GLU A 201 1.17 -25.42 -6.49
CA GLU A 201 -0.18 -24.83 -6.36
C GLU A 201 -0.12 -23.31 -6.05
N ILE A 202 0.83 -22.90 -5.21
CA ILE A 202 1.03 -21.50 -4.84
C ILE A 202 1.55 -20.72 -6.04
N ALA A 203 2.58 -21.24 -6.73
CA ALA A 203 3.10 -20.64 -7.95
C ALA A 203 2.02 -20.47 -9.02
N GLN A 204 1.16 -21.48 -9.21
CA GLN A 204 0.06 -21.41 -10.19
C GLN A 204 -1.00 -20.38 -9.81
N LEU A 205 -1.32 -20.22 -8.52
CA LEU A 205 -2.29 -19.22 -8.07
C LEU A 205 -1.80 -17.80 -8.40
N PHE A 206 -0.59 -17.46 -8.00
CA PHE A 206 -0.05 -16.12 -8.22
C PHE A 206 0.27 -15.83 -9.68
N LYS A 207 0.68 -16.85 -10.46
CA LYS A 207 0.75 -16.69 -11.91
C LYS A 207 -0.62 -16.32 -12.52
N LYS A 208 -1.70 -17.03 -12.13
CA LYS A 208 -3.04 -16.71 -12.61
C LYS A 208 -3.51 -15.32 -12.16
N ALA A 209 -3.13 -14.89 -10.96
CA ALA A 209 -3.45 -13.54 -10.47
C ALA A 209 -2.72 -12.48 -11.30
N ALA A 210 -1.44 -12.67 -11.58
CA ALA A 210 -0.68 -11.80 -12.48
C ALA A 210 -1.25 -11.77 -13.91
N ASP A 211 -1.79 -12.88 -14.41
CA ASP A 211 -2.41 -12.96 -15.74
C ASP A 211 -3.74 -12.14 -15.84
N LEU A 212 -4.27 -11.60 -14.73
CA LEU A 212 -5.43 -10.70 -14.74
C LEU A 212 -5.10 -9.30 -15.31
N ASN A 213 -3.83 -8.95 -15.41
CA ASN A 213 -3.35 -7.65 -15.89
C ASN A 213 -4.01 -6.48 -15.14
N ILE A 214 -3.85 -6.47 -13.83
CA ILE A 214 -4.24 -5.39 -12.95
C ILE A 214 -2.95 -4.72 -12.48
N ASP A 215 -2.74 -3.47 -12.89
CA ASP A 215 -1.49 -2.74 -12.70
C ASP A 215 -1.09 -2.67 -11.23
N ASP A 216 -2.02 -2.31 -10.35
CA ASP A 216 -1.80 -2.20 -8.90
C ASP A 216 -1.43 -3.55 -8.27
N LEU A 217 -2.01 -4.64 -8.75
CA LEU A 217 -1.67 -5.99 -8.27
C LEU A 217 -0.26 -6.42 -8.69
N ASP A 218 0.12 -6.12 -9.94
CA ASP A 218 1.45 -6.43 -10.45
C ASP A 218 2.53 -5.64 -9.69
N LEU A 219 2.27 -4.36 -9.41
CA LEU A 219 3.14 -3.50 -8.61
C LEU A 219 3.24 -4.01 -7.17
N ALA A 220 2.12 -4.29 -6.52
CA ALA A 220 2.10 -4.79 -5.15
C ALA A 220 2.84 -6.14 -5.01
N PHE A 221 2.70 -7.05 -5.98
CA PHE A 221 3.46 -8.30 -6.01
C PHE A 221 4.97 -8.06 -6.15
N ALA A 222 5.36 -7.11 -7.00
CA ALA A 222 6.76 -6.74 -7.17
C ALA A 222 7.32 -6.12 -5.89
N GLU A 223 6.57 -5.25 -5.22
CA GLU A 223 6.95 -4.61 -3.97
C GLU A 223 7.19 -5.65 -2.86
N VAL A 224 6.25 -6.57 -2.64
CA VAL A 224 6.44 -7.67 -1.67
C VAL A 224 7.68 -8.52 -1.98
N GLN A 225 7.95 -8.80 -3.26
CA GLN A 225 9.14 -9.52 -3.66
C GLN A 225 10.42 -8.71 -3.38
N LEU A 226 10.40 -7.42 -3.66
CA LEU A 226 11.51 -6.51 -3.44
C LEU A 226 11.84 -6.41 -1.95
N GLU A 227 10.84 -6.21 -1.08
CA GLU A 227 11.00 -6.14 0.36
C GLU A 227 11.55 -7.44 0.96
N LYS A 228 11.00 -8.58 0.54
CA LYS A 228 11.37 -9.89 1.12
C LYS A 228 12.67 -10.48 0.57
N ASN A 229 12.99 -10.23 -0.68
CA ASN A 229 14.11 -10.87 -1.35
C ASN A 229 15.14 -9.88 -1.89
N ASN A 230 14.89 -8.58 -1.75
CA ASN A 230 15.65 -7.49 -2.40
C ASN A 230 15.78 -7.70 -3.93
N GLN A 231 14.83 -8.39 -4.52
CA GLN A 231 14.77 -8.71 -5.95
C GLN A 231 13.33 -8.97 -6.38
N VAL A 232 12.99 -8.51 -7.56
CA VAL A 232 11.74 -8.86 -8.25
C VAL A 232 12.06 -9.94 -9.29
N ASP A 233 11.20 -10.96 -9.42
CA ASP A 233 11.41 -11.98 -10.43
C ASP A 233 11.28 -11.38 -11.86
N LYS A 234 12.00 -12.00 -12.79
CA LYS A 234 12.10 -11.48 -14.15
C LYS A 234 10.75 -11.36 -14.86
N VAL A 235 9.84 -12.30 -14.63
CA VAL A 235 8.52 -12.30 -15.33
C VAL A 235 7.68 -11.11 -14.87
N THR A 236 7.64 -10.85 -13.55
CA THR A 236 6.95 -9.70 -12.98
C THR A 236 7.57 -8.40 -13.46
N MET A 237 8.91 -8.30 -13.44
CA MET A 237 9.62 -7.11 -13.89
C MET A 237 9.41 -6.83 -15.39
N ASP A 238 9.58 -7.86 -16.25
CA ASP A 238 9.35 -7.72 -17.70
C ASP A 238 7.93 -7.24 -18.01
N LYS A 239 6.95 -7.64 -17.21
CA LYS A 239 5.55 -7.21 -17.35
C LYS A 239 5.36 -5.75 -16.96
N ILE A 240 5.92 -5.32 -15.81
CA ILE A 240 5.87 -3.92 -15.35
C ILE A 240 6.52 -3.00 -16.39
N LEU A 241 7.69 -3.39 -16.90
CA LEU A 241 8.42 -2.61 -17.90
C LEU A 241 7.77 -2.58 -19.28
N ALA A 242 6.95 -3.56 -19.61
CA ALA A 242 6.16 -3.55 -20.83
C ALA A 242 4.89 -2.70 -20.76
N ASN A 243 4.47 -2.29 -19.56
CA ASN A 243 3.28 -1.48 -19.35
C ASN A 243 3.66 0.00 -19.23
N PRO A 244 3.33 0.86 -20.21
CA PRO A 244 3.71 2.28 -20.20
C PRO A 244 3.25 3.05 -18.97
N LYS A 245 2.13 2.66 -18.34
CA LYS A 245 1.58 3.35 -17.16
C LYS A 245 2.45 3.19 -15.92
N ILE A 246 3.09 2.03 -15.77
CA ILE A 246 3.87 1.65 -14.59
C ILE A 246 5.34 1.37 -14.89
N GLU A 247 5.78 1.57 -16.14
CA GLU A 247 7.15 1.37 -16.60
C GLU A 247 8.16 2.16 -15.74
N PHE A 248 7.80 3.40 -15.38
CA PHE A 248 8.65 4.24 -14.55
C PHE A 248 8.88 3.68 -13.14
N ILE A 249 7.85 3.09 -12.54
CA ILE A 249 7.98 2.38 -11.26
C ILE A 249 8.95 1.20 -11.40
N GLY A 250 8.88 0.47 -12.52
CA GLY A 250 9.85 -0.59 -12.83
C GLY A 250 11.29 -0.07 -12.85
N PHE A 251 11.55 1.09 -13.43
CA PHE A 251 12.87 1.73 -13.40
C PHE A 251 13.33 2.07 -11.98
N LEU A 252 12.45 2.58 -11.13
CA LEU A 252 12.74 2.87 -9.73
C LEU A 252 13.07 1.58 -8.95
N MET A 253 12.34 0.49 -9.17
CA MET A 253 12.61 -0.82 -8.56
C MET A 253 13.97 -1.37 -8.99
N LEU A 254 14.31 -1.32 -10.28
CA LEU A 254 15.61 -1.74 -10.80
C LEU A 254 16.75 -0.92 -10.21
N HIS A 255 16.57 0.38 -10.08
CA HIS A 255 17.54 1.25 -9.42
C HIS A 255 17.72 0.87 -7.95
N HIS A 256 16.64 0.57 -7.24
CA HIS A 256 16.71 0.10 -5.85
C HIS A 256 17.49 -1.21 -5.72
N MET A 257 17.25 -2.16 -6.62
CA MET A 257 18.01 -3.42 -6.70
C MET A 257 19.47 -3.25 -7.12
N LYS A 258 19.89 -2.02 -7.44
CA LYS A 258 21.24 -1.70 -7.97
C LYS A 258 21.53 -2.42 -9.30
N ASP A 259 20.51 -2.80 -10.04
CA ASP A 259 20.67 -3.36 -11.39
C ASP A 259 20.84 -2.22 -12.42
N ASN A 260 22.07 -1.70 -12.46
CA ASN A 260 22.42 -0.64 -13.42
C ASN A 260 22.56 -1.16 -14.85
N SER A 261 22.54 -2.48 -15.09
CA SER A 261 22.67 -3.06 -16.43
C SER A 261 21.47 -2.70 -17.30
N PHE A 262 20.32 -2.50 -16.68
CA PHE A 262 19.09 -2.12 -17.34
C PHE A 262 19.08 -0.64 -17.74
N LEU A 263 19.45 0.26 -16.82
CA LEU A 263 19.53 1.70 -17.11
C LEU A 263 20.51 2.02 -18.25
N SER A 264 21.52 1.15 -18.48
CA SER A 264 22.45 1.32 -19.62
C SER A 264 21.85 0.93 -20.98
N LYS A 265 20.67 0.31 -21.01
CA LYS A 265 19.98 -0.10 -22.25
C LYS A 265 18.88 0.89 -22.67
N HIS A 266 18.52 1.81 -21.80
CA HIS A 266 17.52 2.84 -22.08
C HIS A 266 18.17 4.20 -22.18
N ASP A 267 17.76 4.97 -23.18
CA ASP A 267 18.16 6.38 -23.30
C ASP A 267 17.48 7.19 -22.20
N ASP A 268 18.16 8.23 -21.72
CA ASP A 268 17.62 9.14 -20.70
C ASP A 268 16.25 9.74 -21.11
N LYS A 269 16.02 9.95 -22.41
CA LYS A 269 14.72 10.40 -22.94
C LYS A 269 13.59 9.39 -22.77
N ASP A 270 13.89 8.09 -22.84
CA ASP A 270 12.88 7.03 -22.65
C ASP A 270 12.47 6.93 -21.19
N ILE A 271 13.43 7.10 -20.27
CA ILE A 271 13.17 7.18 -18.83
C ILE A 271 12.33 8.42 -18.52
N ALA A 272 12.66 9.56 -19.12
CA ALA A 272 11.90 10.80 -18.93
C ALA A 272 10.48 10.70 -19.51
N LEU A 273 10.31 10.01 -20.64
CA LEU A 273 8.99 9.75 -21.23
C LEU A 273 8.13 8.85 -20.32
N ALA A 274 8.72 7.80 -19.77
CA ALA A 274 8.02 6.93 -18.84
C ALA A 274 7.59 7.69 -17.57
N ALA A 275 8.47 8.57 -17.05
CA ALA A 275 8.16 9.43 -15.90
C ALA A 275 7.01 10.41 -16.21
N GLU A 276 7.00 11.00 -17.42
CA GLU A 276 5.93 11.91 -17.84
C GLU A 276 4.58 11.20 -17.96
N ILE A 277 4.56 10.00 -18.56
CA ILE A 277 3.35 9.18 -18.68
C ILE A 277 2.79 8.84 -17.29
N TYR A 278 3.66 8.45 -16.38
CA TYR A 278 3.30 8.15 -15.01
C TYR A 278 2.73 9.37 -14.27
N ALA A 279 3.41 10.50 -14.35
CA ALA A 279 3.04 11.74 -13.65
C ALA A 279 1.76 12.41 -14.18
N GLU A 280 1.39 12.16 -15.43
CA GLU A 280 0.16 12.69 -16.05
C GLU A 280 -1.04 11.77 -15.88
N ASP A 281 -0.87 10.58 -15.25
CA ASP A 281 -1.90 9.53 -15.22
C ASP A 281 -2.53 9.33 -16.61
N ILE A 282 -1.67 9.33 -17.64
CA ILE A 282 -2.13 9.21 -19.02
C ILE A 282 -2.69 7.80 -19.18
N LYS A 283 -4.04 7.70 -19.13
CA LYS A 283 -4.77 6.46 -19.43
C LYS A 283 -4.56 5.99 -20.88
N GLU A 284 -4.04 6.89 -21.72
CA GLU A 284 -3.85 6.69 -23.15
C GLU A 284 -2.41 6.29 -23.51
N LYS A 285 -2.28 5.69 -24.68
CA LYS A 285 -1.08 5.06 -25.18
C LYS A 285 0.15 6.01 -25.22
N LYS A 286 1.33 5.44 -25.06
CA LYS A 286 2.67 6.05 -25.25
C LYS A 286 2.79 6.93 -26.55
N GLU A 287 1.90 6.70 -27.51
CA GLU A 287 1.78 7.42 -28.78
C GLU A 287 1.26 8.87 -28.65
N SER A 288 0.65 9.24 -27.50
CA SER A 288 0.13 10.60 -27.29
C SER A 288 1.20 11.63 -26.93
N LEU A 289 2.42 11.19 -26.57
CA LEU A 289 3.55 12.03 -26.24
C LEU A 289 4.72 11.78 -27.18
N ILE A 290 5.24 12.84 -27.79
CA ILE A 290 6.41 12.79 -28.66
C ILE A 290 7.51 13.62 -28.04
N PHE A 291 8.70 13.02 -27.82
CA PHE A 291 9.89 13.76 -27.43
C PHE A 291 10.17 14.88 -28.43
N TYR A 292 10.37 16.08 -27.93
CA TYR A 292 10.66 17.26 -28.76
C TYR A 292 12.10 17.68 -28.61
N ASP A 293 12.58 17.99 -27.38
CA ASP A 293 13.92 18.53 -27.12
C ASP A 293 14.34 18.27 -25.68
N SER A 294 15.61 18.48 -25.36
CA SER A 294 16.11 18.52 -24.00
C SER A 294 17.04 19.72 -23.78
N LYS A 295 16.98 20.34 -22.61
CA LYS A 295 17.83 21.47 -22.22
C LYS A 295 18.53 21.18 -20.91
N GLU A 296 19.81 21.47 -20.87
CA GLU A 296 20.61 21.35 -19.66
C GLU A 296 20.81 22.75 -19.05
N VAL A 297 20.54 22.83 -17.73
CA VAL A 297 20.71 24.06 -16.97
C VAL A 297 21.50 23.78 -15.69
N ARG A 298 22.39 24.69 -15.30
CA ARG A 298 23.06 24.65 -14.00
C ARG A 298 22.40 25.62 -13.04
N PHE A 299 21.92 25.11 -11.92
CA PHE A 299 21.28 25.91 -10.89
C PHE A 299 21.74 25.47 -9.50
N ASN A 300 22.20 26.42 -8.68
CA ASN A 300 22.70 26.15 -7.32
C ASN A 300 23.74 25.00 -7.24
N GLY A 301 24.64 24.94 -8.22
CA GLY A 301 25.68 23.92 -8.29
C GLY A 301 25.22 22.53 -8.79
N LYS A 302 23.91 22.32 -8.96
CA LYS A 302 23.34 21.11 -9.55
C LYS A 302 23.16 21.29 -11.06
N LYS A 303 23.30 20.17 -11.78
CA LYS A 303 22.99 20.10 -13.21
C LYS A 303 21.61 19.50 -13.35
N ILE A 304 20.69 20.21 -13.99
CA ILE A 304 19.30 19.82 -14.23
C ILE A 304 19.12 19.63 -15.73
N VAL A 305 18.51 18.52 -16.13
CA VAL A 305 18.14 18.27 -17.53
C VAL A 305 16.62 18.27 -17.63
N TYR A 306 16.12 19.11 -18.53
CA TYR A 306 14.71 19.26 -18.87
C TYR A 306 14.42 18.49 -20.16
N TYR A 307 13.39 17.64 -20.13
CA TYR A 307 12.90 16.89 -21.29
C TYR A 307 11.52 17.39 -21.68
N PHE A 308 11.35 17.83 -22.92
CA PHE A 308 10.10 18.41 -23.41
C PHE A 308 9.40 17.44 -24.36
N PHE A 309 8.07 17.31 -24.17
CA PHE A 309 7.23 16.41 -24.93
C PHE A 309 6.05 17.17 -25.54
N LYS A 310 5.76 16.92 -26.83
CA LYS A 310 4.55 17.40 -27.50
C LYS A 310 3.43 16.38 -27.24
N LYS A 311 2.24 16.86 -26.85
CA LYS A 311 1.03 16.06 -26.77
C LYS A 311 0.34 16.06 -28.13
N THR A 312 0.13 14.87 -28.73
CA THR A 312 -0.42 14.72 -30.08
C THR A 312 -1.93 14.53 -30.11
N ASN A 313 -2.54 14.00 -29.03
CA ASN A 313 -3.99 13.81 -28.93
C ASN A 313 -4.56 14.79 -27.89
N ILE A 314 -5.17 15.86 -28.37
CA ILE A 314 -6.00 16.73 -27.55
C ILE A 314 -7.43 16.28 -27.84
N GLU A 315 -8.18 15.82 -26.83
CA GLU A 315 -9.58 15.47 -26.97
C GLU A 315 -10.33 16.58 -27.73
N GLU A 316 -11.04 16.20 -28.79
CA GLU A 316 -11.81 17.12 -29.65
C GLU A 316 -12.89 17.93 -28.91
N ASN A 317 -13.14 17.64 -27.63
CA ASN A 317 -14.20 18.26 -26.82
C ASN A 317 -13.82 19.56 -26.13
N SER A 318 -12.58 20.05 -26.27
CA SER A 318 -12.24 21.37 -25.74
C SER A 318 -12.63 22.47 -26.76
N TYR A 319 -13.31 23.52 -26.30
CA TYR A 319 -13.67 24.70 -27.07
C TYR A 319 -12.50 25.40 -27.83
N ASN A 320 -11.26 24.88 -27.69
CA ASN A 320 -10.06 25.33 -28.34
C ASN A 320 -9.30 24.16 -29.03
N SER A 321 -9.95 23.51 -29.99
CA SER A 321 -9.44 22.33 -30.72
C SER A 321 -8.10 22.50 -31.44
N ASN A 322 -7.54 23.73 -31.54
CA ASN A 322 -6.29 24.04 -32.25
C ASN A 322 -5.07 24.27 -31.31
N GLN A 323 -5.24 24.18 -29.98
CA GLN A 323 -4.12 24.37 -29.07
C GLN A 323 -3.32 23.08 -28.91
N GLN A 324 -2.05 23.11 -29.28
CA GLN A 324 -1.10 22.04 -28.92
C GLN A 324 -0.60 22.27 -27.49
N LYS A 325 -0.24 21.20 -26.78
CA LYS A 325 0.32 21.29 -25.44
C LYS A 325 1.75 20.73 -25.41
N MET A 326 2.58 21.36 -24.61
CA MET A 326 3.91 20.86 -24.28
C MET A 326 4.00 20.58 -22.81
N SER A 327 4.50 19.40 -22.47
CA SER A 327 4.80 18.97 -21.11
C SER A 327 6.32 18.86 -20.90
N CYS A 328 6.76 18.85 -19.65
CA CYS A 328 8.17 18.81 -19.33
C CYS A 328 8.45 18.06 -18.03
N MET A 329 9.45 17.17 -18.10
CA MET A 329 10.06 16.53 -16.94
C MET A 329 11.47 17.07 -16.71
N ALA A 330 11.79 17.38 -15.47
CA ALA A 330 13.13 17.83 -15.07
C ALA A 330 13.78 16.79 -14.15
N PHE A 331 15.04 16.45 -14.40
CA PHE A 331 15.81 15.52 -13.60
C PHE A 331 17.12 16.17 -13.15
N ILE A 332 17.50 15.93 -11.91
CA ILE A 332 18.86 16.24 -11.47
C ILE A 332 19.80 15.16 -12.01
N THR A 333 21.00 15.56 -12.44
CA THR A 333 22.03 14.62 -12.89
C THR A 333 23.16 14.50 -11.87
N GLU A 334 23.58 13.28 -11.63
CA GLU A 334 24.73 12.93 -10.81
C GLU A 334 25.71 12.12 -11.64
N ASN A 335 26.99 12.54 -11.65
CA ASN A 335 28.05 11.86 -12.43
C ASN A 335 27.69 11.64 -13.91
N GLY A 336 26.94 12.59 -14.50
CA GLY A 336 26.55 12.54 -15.91
C GLY A 336 25.40 11.59 -16.25
N LYS A 337 24.69 11.05 -15.24
CA LYS A 337 23.50 10.21 -15.40
C LYS A 337 22.31 10.83 -14.70
N LEU A 338 21.10 10.53 -15.18
CA LEU A 338 19.87 10.95 -14.49
C LEU A 338 19.81 10.35 -13.10
N ASN A 339 19.51 11.19 -12.11
CA ASN A 339 19.07 10.71 -10.82
C ASN A 339 17.54 10.50 -10.88
N ILE A 340 17.11 9.29 -11.15
CA ILE A 340 15.69 8.95 -11.32
C ILE A 340 14.87 9.10 -10.03
N LYS A 341 15.50 9.32 -8.89
CA LYS A 341 14.86 9.60 -7.59
C LYS A 341 14.63 11.10 -7.35
N GLU A 342 15.27 11.97 -8.13
CA GLU A 342 15.15 13.42 -8.00
C GLU A 342 14.64 14.00 -9.32
N PHE A 343 13.34 13.97 -9.50
CA PHE A 343 12.66 14.51 -10.67
C PHE A 343 11.53 15.47 -10.28
N CYS A 344 11.12 16.30 -11.20
CA CYS A 344 10.00 17.23 -11.04
C CYS A 344 9.21 17.30 -12.34
N LYS A 345 7.90 17.17 -12.25
CA LYS A 345 7.00 17.48 -13.34
C LYS A 345 6.76 19.00 -13.39
N ILE A 346 6.82 19.56 -14.58
CA ILE A 346 6.51 20.97 -14.83
C ILE A 346 5.17 21.03 -15.55
N ASN A 347 4.27 21.89 -15.06
CA ASN A 347 2.92 22.02 -15.62
C ASN A 347 2.94 22.22 -17.12
N SER A 348 2.10 21.47 -17.82
CA SER A 348 1.95 21.56 -19.27
C SER A 348 1.47 22.94 -19.69
N LYS A 349 2.03 23.48 -20.77
CA LYS A 349 1.63 24.78 -21.35
C LYS A 349 1.12 24.61 -22.77
N ALA A 350 0.08 25.35 -23.10
CA ALA A 350 -0.49 25.39 -24.42
C ALA A 350 0.31 26.39 -25.34
N TYR A 351 0.39 26.09 -26.62
CA TYR A 351 0.91 26.96 -27.66
C TYR A 351 0.07 26.85 -28.95
N LEU A 352 0.07 27.92 -29.76
CA LEU A 352 -0.73 27.96 -30.99
C LEU A 352 0.15 27.72 -32.22
N GLU A 353 1.37 28.26 -32.22
CA GLU A 353 2.27 28.18 -33.35
C GLU A 353 3.66 27.68 -32.92
N GLU A 354 4.33 26.91 -33.79
CA GLU A 354 5.66 26.36 -33.50
C GLU A 354 6.74 27.41 -33.18
N LYS A 355 6.62 28.65 -33.74
CA LYS A 355 7.53 29.77 -33.43
C LYS A 355 7.49 30.20 -31.96
N GLU A 356 6.47 29.84 -31.20
CA GLU A 356 6.29 30.16 -29.77
C GLU A 356 7.04 29.20 -28.86
N ILE A 357 7.44 28.04 -29.37
CA ILE A 357 7.96 26.92 -28.55
C ILE A 357 9.23 27.31 -27.79
N ASP A 358 10.18 28.01 -28.43
CA ASP A 358 11.43 28.39 -27.75
C ASP A 358 11.19 29.35 -26.58
N ALA A 359 10.25 30.30 -26.75
CA ALA A 359 9.85 31.21 -25.67
C ALA A 359 9.11 30.45 -24.56
N LEU A 360 8.30 29.49 -24.94
CA LEU A 360 7.57 28.61 -24.00
C LEU A 360 8.53 27.74 -23.16
N ILE A 361 9.49 27.10 -23.82
CA ILE A 361 10.53 26.29 -23.15
C ILE A 361 11.29 27.15 -22.14
N LYS A 362 11.70 28.35 -22.54
CA LYS A 362 12.37 29.27 -21.62
C LYS A 362 11.49 29.65 -20.44
N SER A 363 10.21 29.98 -20.68
CA SER A 363 9.26 30.29 -19.61
C SER A 363 9.08 29.13 -18.65
N MET A 364 8.98 27.89 -19.11
CA MET A 364 8.82 26.69 -18.27
C MET A 364 10.06 26.48 -17.39
N ILE A 365 11.26 26.65 -17.93
CA ILE A 365 12.52 26.56 -17.19
C ILE A 365 12.58 27.65 -16.11
N ASP A 366 12.36 28.92 -16.50
CA ASP A 366 12.43 30.06 -15.58
C ASP A 366 11.43 29.93 -14.43
N GLU A 367 10.22 29.48 -14.70
CA GLU A 367 9.20 29.21 -13.67
C GLU A 367 9.64 28.10 -12.69
N SER A 368 10.13 26.97 -13.22
CA SER A 368 10.58 25.88 -12.37
C SER A 368 11.74 26.27 -11.47
N LEU A 369 12.66 27.09 -11.96
CA LEU A 369 13.77 27.60 -11.17
C LEU A 369 13.34 28.63 -10.13
N ASN A 370 12.29 29.41 -10.38
CA ASN A 370 11.73 30.38 -9.44
C ASN A 370 10.87 29.72 -8.35
N ASP A 371 10.10 28.69 -8.69
CA ASP A 371 9.32 27.92 -7.72
C ASP A 371 10.22 27.14 -6.75
N ASN A 372 11.41 26.74 -7.17
CA ASN A 372 12.40 26.11 -6.30
C ASN A 372 12.94 27.03 -5.18
N HIS A 373 12.75 28.34 -5.28
CA HIS A 373 12.99 29.27 -4.16
C HIS A 373 11.90 29.21 -3.10
N ARG A 374 10.69 28.74 -3.44
CA ARG A 374 9.55 28.64 -2.50
C ARG A 374 9.33 27.23 -1.95
N ARG A 375 9.78 26.19 -2.66
CA ARG A 375 9.53 24.79 -2.31
C ARG A 375 10.79 23.96 -2.52
N ALA A 376 11.52 23.68 -1.46
CA ALA A 376 12.58 22.68 -1.44
C ALA A 376 11.96 21.25 -1.38
N SER A 377 11.11 20.92 -2.34
CA SER A 377 10.55 19.59 -2.48
C SER A 377 10.58 19.11 -3.92
N TYR A 378 11.78 18.81 -4.42
CA TYR A 378 11.90 17.68 -5.32
C TYR A 378 11.39 16.46 -4.55
N GLY A 379 10.54 15.64 -5.15
CA GLY A 379 10.08 14.42 -4.52
C GLY A 379 11.27 13.60 -4.02
N LYS A 380 11.71 13.86 -2.81
CA LYS A 380 12.61 12.97 -2.12
C LYS A 380 11.77 11.77 -1.80
N ILE A 381 11.99 10.67 -2.49
CA ILE A 381 11.58 9.35 -2.02
C ILE A 381 12.26 9.20 -0.66
N LYS A 382 11.52 9.52 0.40
CA LYS A 382 11.98 9.27 1.76
C LYS A 382 12.08 7.77 1.93
N ASN A 383 13.23 7.30 2.37
CA ASN A 383 13.50 5.90 2.70
C ASN A 383 12.72 5.44 3.96
N ASN A 384 11.40 5.55 3.94
CA ASN A 384 10.53 5.10 5.04
C ASN A 384 9.90 3.73 4.80
N GLY A 385 10.38 2.97 3.82
CA GLY A 385 10.04 1.56 3.68
C GLY A 385 8.85 1.23 2.78
N ASN A 386 8.05 2.21 2.35
CA ASN A 386 6.99 1.99 1.36
C ASN A 386 7.28 2.81 0.11
N LEU A 387 7.65 2.13 -0.97
CA LEU A 387 7.87 2.76 -2.29
C LEU A 387 6.61 3.47 -2.82
N TYR A 388 5.44 3.04 -2.39
CA TYR A 388 4.14 3.55 -2.84
C TYR A 388 3.70 4.84 -2.13
N GLU A 389 3.89 4.96 -0.82
CA GLU A 389 3.47 6.16 -0.07
C GLU A 389 4.32 7.39 -0.38
N ASP A 390 5.56 7.19 -0.85
CA ASP A 390 6.49 8.28 -1.19
C ASP A 390 6.32 8.80 -2.63
N LEU A 391 5.53 8.13 -3.47
CA LEU A 391 5.28 8.50 -4.87
C LEU A 391 4.02 9.36 -5.06
N TYR A 392 3.20 9.55 -4.04
CA TYR A 392 2.15 10.56 -4.10
C TYR A 392 2.81 11.93 -4.16
N LEU A 393 2.78 12.50 -5.36
CA LEU A 393 3.05 13.92 -5.56
C LEU A 393 2.04 14.65 -4.68
N GLU A 394 2.48 15.23 -3.54
CA GLU A 394 1.64 16.14 -2.79
C GLU A 394 1.21 17.25 -3.76
N GLU A 395 -0.04 17.19 -4.22
CA GLU A 395 -0.71 18.31 -4.83
C GLU A 395 -0.90 19.38 -3.74
N TYR A 396 -0.08 20.41 -3.81
CA TYR A 396 -0.26 21.65 -3.08
C TYR A 396 -0.57 22.80 -4.04
#